data_eeb191e0900a71a50013d2600e4cde0c
#
_entry.id   eeb191e0900a71a50013d2600e4cde0c
#
_cell.length_a   1.000
_cell.length_b   1.000
_cell.length_c   1.000
_cell.angle_alpha   90.00
_cell.angle_beta   90.00
_cell.angle_gamma   90.00
#
_symmetry.space_group_name_H-M   'P 1'
#
loop_
_entity.id
_entity.type
_entity.pdbx_description
1 polymer ?
#
loop_
_entity_poly.entity_id
_entity_poly.type
_entity_poly.pdbx_seq_one_letter_code
_entity_poly.pdbx_strand_id
1 'polypeptide(L)'
;GEQRRLHTHVLDQKHKVVVSINPPDGTYQVATLDRALLDRMVMIYVETDYNCWARYAKEQQFDETVQQFLSAYPNLLAKPGAAIDMQMEPTERAWEMVSTLRRCCRFPADLEMEIYAGIVGQEAAVSFLRWSREQKERPVTARQVLDSWSDVEAQVKQQRDDLQAVTLNDLLTTLEVDAGLTLGQEQNLVAYIDALPRDLKFGLVKALLKNPQVAEILCKDDYDAVILETIEGISREAS
;
A
#
# COMPACT_ATOMS: atom_id res chain seq x y z
N GLY A 1 34.28 29.92 -10.99
CA GLY A 1 32.90 29.47 -11.28
C GLY A 1 32.93 28.06 -11.83
N GLU A 2 32.30 27.10 -11.12
CA GLU A 2 32.21 25.72 -11.60
C GLU A 2 31.34 25.69 -12.85
N GLN A 3 31.95 25.26 -13.95
CA GLN A 3 31.21 25.09 -15.22
C GLN A 3 30.35 23.84 -15.13
N ARG A 4 29.01 24.02 -15.06
CA ARG A 4 28.03 22.95 -15.12
C ARG A 4 27.99 22.40 -16.56
N ARG A 5 28.86 21.45 -16.87
CA ARG A 5 29.01 20.86 -18.20
C ARG A 5 28.79 19.35 -18.14
N LEU A 6 28.10 18.84 -19.13
CA LEU A 6 28.04 17.42 -19.47
C LEU A 6 28.67 17.28 -20.86
N HIS A 7 29.91 16.78 -20.92
CA HIS A 7 30.76 16.81 -22.13
C HIS A 7 30.86 18.24 -22.69
N THR A 8 30.33 18.47 -23.89
CA THR A 8 30.33 19.76 -24.58
C THR A 8 29.15 20.66 -24.22
N HIS A 9 28.12 20.11 -23.60
CA HIS A 9 26.89 20.85 -23.25
C HIS A 9 27.03 21.55 -21.91
N VAL A 10 26.70 22.84 -21.90
CA VAL A 10 26.60 23.64 -20.67
C VAL A 10 25.18 23.57 -20.15
N LEU A 11 24.99 23.14 -18.90
CA LEU A 11 23.69 23.14 -18.24
C LEU A 11 23.35 24.57 -17.77
N ASP A 12 22.16 25.03 -18.14
CA ASP A 12 21.61 26.31 -17.66
C ASP A 12 21.51 26.28 -16.13
N GLN A 13 21.70 27.43 -15.47
CA GLN A 13 21.60 27.57 -14.02
C GLN A 13 20.19 27.21 -13.47
N LYS A 14 19.17 27.31 -14.32
CA LYS A 14 17.79 26.94 -13.97
C LYS A 14 17.61 25.44 -13.77
N HIS A 15 18.46 24.59 -14.35
CA HIS A 15 18.35 23.14 -14.21
C HIS A 15 18.83 22.70 -12.83
N LYS A 16 18.06 21.80 -12.20
CA LYS A 16 18.46 21.06 -11.01
C LYS A 16 18.98 19.69 -11.45
N VAL A 17 20.07 19.25 -10.84
CA VAL A 17 20.62 17.92 -11.09
C VAL A 17 20.20 17.02 -9.92
N VAL A 18 19.49 15.95 -10.23
CA VAL A 18 19.13 14.90 -9.28
C VAL A 18 19.79 13.63 -9.76
N VAL A 19 20.44 12.91 -8.85
CA VAL A 19 21.13 11.66 -9.13
C VAL A 19 20.52 10.58 -8.24
N SER A 20 20.13 9.48 -8.82
CA SER A 20 19.71 8.28 -8.11
C SER A 20 20.80 7.22 -8.21
N ILE A 21 21.20 6.67 -7.09
CA ILE A 21 22.23 5.63 -6.99
C ILE A 21 21.74 4.52 -6.06
N ASN A 22 22.25 3.32 -6.27
CA ASN A 22 22.07 2.24 -5.32
C ASN A 22 22.96 2.46 -4.09
N PRO A 23 22.53 2.02 -2.90
CA PRO A 23 23.34 2.19 -1.69
C PRO A 23 24.66 1.42 -1.79
N PRO A 24 25.77 1.97 -1.26
CA PRO A 24 27.08 1.31 -1.28
C PRO A 24 27.22 0.33 -0.09
N ASP A 25 26.20 -0.46 0.17
CA ASP A 25 26.11 -1.41 1.31
C ASP A 25 26.64 -2.82 0.98
N GLY A 26 27.21 -3.00 -0.21
CA GLY A 26 27.74 -4.29 -0.69
C GLY A 26 26.72 -5.11 -1.49
N THR A 27 25.45 -4.76 -1.49
CA THR A 27 24.39 -5.42 -2.26
C THR A 27 24.56 -5.17 -3.77
N TYR A 28 25.08 -4.00 -4.11
CA TYR A 28 25.30 -3.58 -5.50
C TYR A 28 26.76 -3.26 -5.76
N GLN A 29 27.26 -3.63 -6.96
CA GLN A 29 28.56 -3.17 -7.44
C GLN A 29 28.45 -1.70 -7.85
N VAL A 30 28.56 -0.79 -6.89
CA VAL A 30 28.58 0.65 -7.16
C VAL A 30 29.96 1.21 -6.93
N ALA A 31 30.40 2.09 -7.84
CA ALA A 31 31.61 2.84 -7.61
C ALA A 31 31.43 3.79 -6.42
N THR A 32 32.42 3.85 -5.54
CA THR A 32 32.42 4.82 -4.44
C THR A 32 32.37 6.23 -5.00
N LEU A 33 31.44 7.03 -4.50
CA LEU A 33 31.34 8.44 -4.87
C LEU A 33 32.55 9.20 -4.31
N ASP A 34 33.12 10.05 -5.12
CA ASP A 34 34.21 10.95 -4.71
C ASP A 34 33.69 11.88 -3.61
N ARG A 35 34.48 12.06 -2.56
CA ARG A 35 34.19 12.94 -1.43
C ARG A 35 33.92 14.36 -1.87
N ALA A 36 34.64 14.87 -2.87
CA ALA A 36 34.41 16.20 -3.42
C ALA A 36 33.03 16.35 -4.11
N LEU A 37 32.48 15.25 -4.64
CA LEU A 37 31.12 15.22 -5.18
C LEU A 37 30.09 15.20 -4.07
N LEU A 38 30.31 14.42 -3.01
CA LEU A 38 29.42 14.35 -1.84
C LEU A 38 29.29 15.70 -1.13
N ASP A 39 30.38 16.44 -1.01
CA ASP A 39 30.40 17.78 -0.37
C ASP A 39 29.50 18.81 -1.12
N ARG A 40 29.09 18.51 -2.34
CA ARG A 40 28.28 19.41 -3.20
C ARG A 40 26.85 18.92 -3.38
N MET A 41 26.47 17.84 -2.74
CA MET A 41 25.14 17.20 -2.88
C MET A 41 24.45 17.07 -1.53
N VAL A 42 23.13 17.05 -1.58
CA VAL A 42 22.30 16.63 -0.45
C VAL A 42 21.98 15.15 -0.65
N MET A 43 22.41 14.33 0.29
CA MET A 43 22.09 12.90 0.29
C MET A 43 20.72 12.68 0.94
N ILE A 44 19.85 11.98 0.25
CA ILE A 44 18.54 11.57 0.74
C ILE A 44 18.47 10.05 0.60
N TYR A 45 18.24 9.37 1.71
CA TYR A 45 17.99 7.93 1.72
C TYR A 45 16.50 7.69 1.53
N VAL A 46 16.18 6.82 0.56
CA VAL A 46 14.80 6.42 0.27
C VAL A 46 14.64 4.98 0.71
N GLU A 47 13.70 4.74 1.60
CA GLU A 47 13.35 3.41 2.08
C GLU A 47 12.01 2.97 1.49
N THR A 48 11.86 1.65 1.31
CA THR A 48 10.59 1.03 0.94
C THR A 48 9.60 1.19 2.08
N ASP A 49 8.42 1.75 1.80
CA ASP A 49 7.29 1.85 2.72
C ASP A 49 6.04 1.28 2.05
N TYR A 50 5.42 0.30 2.73
CA TYR A 50 4.21 -0.35 2.22
C TYR A 50 3.09 0.66 1.92
N ASN A 51 2.86 1.65 2.78
CA ASN A 51 1.77 2.62 2.59
C ASN A 51 2.00 3.49 1.34
N CYS A 52 3.24 3.90 1.10
CA CYS A 52 3.61 4.62 -0.12
C CYS A 52 3.41 3.75 -1.37
N TRP A 53 3.82 2.48 -1.30
CA TRP A 53 3.61 1.52 -2.37
C TRP A 53 2.11 1.26 -2.62
N ALA A 54 1.32 1.04 -1.57
CA ALA A 54 -0.11 0.76 -1.68
C ALA A 54 -0.88 1.92 -2.35
N ARG A 55 -0.53 3.16 -2.02
CA ARG A 55 -1.07 4.35 -2.68
C ARG A 55 -0.72 4.38 -4.17
N TYR A 56 0.55 4.21 -4.49
CA TYR A 56 1.04 4.15 -5.87
C TYR A 56 0.35 3.02 -6.66
N ALA A 57 0.25 1.81 -6.08
CA ALA A 57 -0.41 0.68 -6.71
C ALA A 57 -1.88 0.96 -7.02
N LYS A 58 -2.58 1.70 -6.16
CA LYS A 58 -3.96 2.13 -6.36
C LYS A 58 -4.06 3.16 -7.49
N GLU A 59 -3.23 4.20 -7.47
CA GLU A 59 -3.17 5.23 -8.52
C GLU A 59 -2.86 4.62 -9.90
N GLN A 60 -1.96 3.64 -9.96
CA GLN A 60 -1.58 2.95 -11.19
C GLN A 60 -2.51 1.77 -11.54
N GLN A 61 -3.59 1.57 -10.78
CA GLN A 61 -4.59 0.53 -11.01
C GLN A 61 -3.98 -0.88 -11.12
N PHE A 62 -3.13 -1.25 -10.18
CA PHE A 62 -2.56 -2.59 -10.13
C PHE A 62 -3.66 -3.65 -9.98
N ASP A 63 -3.32 -4.93 -10.31
CA ASP A 63 -4.23 -6.06 -10.09
C ASP A 63 -4.69 -6.13 -8.64
N GLU A 64 -6.01 -6.17 -8.43
CA GLU A 64 -6.61 -6.12 -7.08
C GLU A 64 -6.16 -7.29 -6.21
N THR A 65 -5.95 -8.47 -6.79
CA THR A 65 -5.49 -9.65 -6.04
C THR A 65 -4.09 -9.42 -5.48
N VAL A 66 -3.20 -8.77 -6.26
CA VAL A 66 -1.84 -8.42 -5.79
C VAL A 66 -1.92 -7.39 -4.65
N GLN A 67 -2.75 -6.36 -4.80
CA GLN A 67 -2.93 -5.34 -3.76
C GLN A 67 -3.47 -5.95 -2.46
N GLN A 68 -4.50 -6.79 -2.54
CA GLN A 68 -5.10 -7.47 -1.40
C GLN A 68 -4.12 -8.44 -0.72
N PHE A 69 -3.35 -9.20 -1.50
CA PHE A 69 -2.33 -10.09 -0.97
C PHE A 69 -1.27 -9.33 -0.18
N LEU A 70 -0.72 -8.27 -0.73
CA LEU A 70 0.31 -7.48 -0.03
C LEU A 70 -0.25 -6.64 1.12
N SER A 71 -1.54 -6.34 1.12
CA SER A 71 -2.21 -5.78 2.30
C SER A 71 -2.26 -6.80 3.45
N ALA A 72 -2.52 -8.07 3.15
CA ALA A 72 -2.52 -9.14 4.15
C ALA A 72 -1.10 -9.54 4.59
N TYR A 73 -0.12 -9.45 3.68
CA TYR A 73 1.26 -9.88 3.90
C TYR A 73 2.28 -8.80 3.51
N PRO A 74 2.31 -7.64 4.20
CA PRO A 74 3.21 -6.53 3.84
C PRO A 74 4.70 -6.89 3.98
N ASN A 75 5.03 -7.91 4.77
CA ASN A 75 6.39 -8.45 4.90
C ASN A 75 6.91 -9.14 3.63
N LEU A 76 6.01 -9.49 2.70
CA LEU A 76 6.37 -10.01 1.37
C LEU A 76 6.60 -8.90 0.32
N LEU A 77 6.59 -7.65 0.73
CA LEU A 77 7.17 -6.54 -0.01
C LEU A 77 8.61 -6.36 0.51
N ALA A 78 9.57 -7.00 -0.16
CA ALA A 78 10.95 -7.04 0.32
C ALA A 78 11.57 -5.64 0.31
N LYS A 79 12.20 -5.30 1.41
CA LYS A 79 13.23 -4.26 1.39
C LYS A 79 14.41 -4.82 0.60
N PRO A 80 15.01 -4.06 -0.34
CA PRO A 80 16.21 -4.50 -1.01
C PRO A 80 17.24 -4.89 0.04
N GLY A 81 17.55 -6.17 0.12
CA GLY A 81 18.49 -6.74 1.08
C GLY A 81 19.75 -7.21 0.37
N ALA A 82 20.78 -7.53 1.12
CA ALA A 82 21.96 -8.16 0.59
C ALA A 82 21.59 -9.54 0.07
N ALA A 83 21.21 -9.64 -1.19
CA ALA A 83 21.07 -10.92 -1.87
C ALA A 83 22.44 -11.58 -1.89
N ILE A 84 22.64 -12.56 -1.01
CA ILE A 84 23.88 -13.34 -0.92
C ILE A 84 23.96 -14.33 -2.10
N ASP A 85 22.81 -14.61 -2.74
CA ASP A 85 22.67 -15.49 -3.89
C ASP A 85 21.82 -14.83 -4.99
N MET A 86 21.92 -15.35 -6.25
CA MET A 86 21.10 -14.92 -7.39
C MET A 86 19.62 -15.32 -7.22
N GLN A 87 19.03 -15.01 -6.06
CA GLN A 87 17.62 -15.26 -5.79
C GLN A 87 16.81 -14.02 -6.15
N MET A 88 15.64 -14.26 -6.75
CA MET A 88 14.69 -13.19 -7.03
C MET A 88 14.02 -12.74 -5.73
N GLU A 89 13.96 -11.44 -5.52
CA GLU A 89 13.32 -10.83 -4.34
C GLU A 89 11.97 -10.22 -4.72
N PRO A 90 10.97 -10.30 -3.83
CA PRO A 90 9.63 -9.74 -4.05
C PRO A 90 9.63 -8.21 -3.85
N THR A 91 10.39 -7.50 -4.67
CA THR A 91 10.51 -6.04 -4.63
C THR A 91 9.23 -5.37 -5.14
N GLU A 92 9.10 -4.07 -4.90
CA GLU A 92 8.01 -3.23 -5.42
C GLU A 92 7.84 -3.40 -6.94
N ARG A 93 8.95 -3.34 -7.68
CA ARG A 93 8.97 -3.52 -9.15
C ARG A 93 8.61 -4.95 -9.56
N ALA A 94 9.03 -5.95 -8.80
CA ALA A 94 8.68 -7.34 -9.07
C ALA A 94 7.17 -7.56 -8.95
N TRP A 95 6.52 -7.00 -7.94
CA TRP A 95 5.07 -7.08 -7.79
C TRP A 95 4.31 -6.27 -8.84
N GLU A 96 4.85 -5.14 -9.32
CA GLU A 96 4.30 -4.41 -10.46
C GLU A 96 4.31 -5.27 -11.73
N MET A 97 5.40 -6.03 -11.97
CA MET A 97 5.48 -6.97 -13.10
C MET A 97 4.44 -8.08 -12.98
N VAL A 98 4.28 -8.69 -11.80
CA VAL A 98 3.22 -9.70 -11.55
C VAL A 98 1.85 -9.10 -11.80
N SER A 99 1.57 -7.92 -11.28
CA SER A 99 0.30 -7.20 -11.51
C SER A 99 0.03 -6.98 -13.00
N THR A 100 1.01 -6.52 -13.73
CA THR A 100 0.91 -6.28 -15.17
C THR A 100 0.61 -7.57 -15.93
N LEU A 101 1.33 -8.65 -15.63
CA LEU A 101 1.11 -9.95 -16.27
C LEU A 101 -0.28 -10.50 -15.98
N ARG A 102 -0.77 -10.39 -14.76
CA ARG A 102 -2.12 -10.83 -14.40
C ARG A 102 -3.22 -10.07 -15.15
N ARG A 103 -3.02 -8.81 -15.41
CA ARG A 103 -3.95 -7.97 -16.17
C ARG A 103 -3.94 -8.25 -17.67
N CYS A 104 -2.77 -8.56 -18.24
CA CYS A 104 -2.58 -8.67 -19.68
C CYS A 104 -2.59 -10.12 -20.20
N CYS A 105 -2.27 -11.09 -19.34
CA CYS A 105 -2.02 -12.48 -19.75
C CYS A 105 -2.87 -13.47 -18.96
N ARG A 106 -3.05 -14.65 -19.53
CA ARG A 106 -3.58 -15.85 -18.85
C ARG A 106 -2.62 -16.98 -19.10
N PHE A 107 -2.15 -17.60 -18.03
CA PHE A 107 -1.20 -18.71 -18.08
C PHE A 107 -1.85 -20.01 -17.58
N PRO A 108 -1.44 -21.19 -18.10
CA PRO A 108 -1.69 -22.45 -17.44
C PRO A 108 -1.11 -22.45 -16.03
N ALA A 109 -1.75 -23.20 -15.11
CA ALA A 109 -1.42 -23.11 -13.68
C ALA A 109 0.01 -23.53 -13.32
N ASP A 110 0.60 -24.44 -14.07
CA ASP A 110 1.99 -24.90 -13.96
C ASP A 110 2.96 -23.78 -14.38
N LEU A 111 2.71 -23.16 -15.52
CA LEU A 111 3.54 -22.08 -16.05
C LEU A 111 3.39 -20.79 -15.21
N GLU A 112 2.21 -20.53 -14.66
CA GLU A 112 1.97 -19.37 -13.81
C GLU A 112 2.89 -19.38 -12.59
N MET A 113 3.08 -20.55 -11.95
CA MET A 113 3.99 -20.71 -10.83
C MET A 113 5.43 -20.40 -11.19
N GLU A 114 5.91 -20.94 -12.32
CA GLU A 114 7.29 -20.75 -12.77
C GLU A 114 7.57 -19.28 -13.11
N ILE A 115 6.64 -18.63 -13.80
CA ILE A 115 6.76 -17.22 -14.15
C ILE A 115 6.82 -16.34 -12.90
N TYR A 116 5.89 -16.53 -11.93
CA TYR A 116 5.88 -15.69 -10.75
C TYR A 116 7.08 -15.98 -9.83
N ALA A 117 7.51 -17.24 -9.72
CA ALA A 117 8.74 -17.58 -9.00
C ALA A 117 9.98 -16.91 -9.61
N GLY A 118 10.03 -16.81 -10.94
CA GLY A 118 11.08 -16.09 -11.65
C GLY A 118 11.06 -14.57 -11.47
N ILE A 119 9.98 -14.00 -10.91
CA ILE A 119 9.83 -12.55 -10.73
C ILE A 119 9.95 -12.17 -9.25
N VAL A 120 9.19 -12.81 -8.37
CA VAL A 120 9.10 -12.46 -6.94
C VAL A 120 9.82 -13.45 -6.02
N GLY A 121 10.45 -14.47 -6.59
CA GLY A 121 11.05 -15.58 -5.84
C GLY A 121 10.05 -16.67 -5.49
N GLN A 122 10.61 -17.86 -5.22
CA GLN A 122 9.82 -19.11 -5.03
C GLN A 122 8.84 -18.99 -3.86
N GLU A 123 9.31 -18.51 -2.71
CA GLU A 123 8.50 -18.43 -1.48
C GLU A 123 7.30 -17.47 -1.65
N ALA A 124 7.56 -16.28 -2.18
CA ALA A 124 6.52 -15.28 -2.40
C ALA A 124 5.49 -15.74 -3.45
N ALA A 125 5.95 -16.39 -4.53
CA ALA A 125 5.08 -16.93 -5.57
C ALA A 125 4.16 -18.05 -5.04
N VAL A 126 4.73 -18.99 -4.27
CA VAL A 126 3.95 -20.08 -3.62
C VAL A 126 2.90 -19.51 -2.71
N SER A 127 3.30 -18.57 -1.83
CA SER A 127 2.41 -17.93 -0.86
C SER A 127 1.28 -17.17 -1.56
N PHE A 128 1.61 -16.41 -2.60
CA PHE A 128 0.63 -15.65 -3.39
C PHE A 128 -0.38 -16.54 -4.11
N LEU A 129 0.10 -17.56 -4.83
CA LEU A 129 -0.78 -18.45 -5.59
C LEU A 129 -1.64 -19.31 -4.68
N ARG A 130 -1.07 -19.79 -3.56
CA ARG A 130 -1.83 -20.51 -2.54
C ARG A 130 -2.94 -19.60 -1.98
N TRP A 131 -2.59 -18.42 -1.50
CA TRP A 131 -3.55 -17.46 -0.98
C TRP A 131 -4.63 -17.12 -2.01
N SER A 132 -4.24 -16.87 -3.26
CA SER A 132 -5.16 -16.55 -4.36
C SER A 132 -6.14 -17.71 -4.69
N ARG A 133 -5.75 -18.98 -4.48
CA ARG A 133 -6.59 -20.17 -4.72
C ARG A 133 -7.46 -20.53 -3.52
N GLU A 134 -6.93 -20.36 -2.31
CA GLU A 134 -7.63 -20.67 -1.06
C GLU A 134 -8.71 -19.64 -0.71
N GLN A 135 -8.69 -18.49 -1.35
CA GLN A 135 -9.69 -17.45 -1.17
C GLN A 135 -11.05 -17.88 -1.73
N LYS A 136 -11.81 -18.60 -0.94
CA LYS A 136 -13.24 -18.88 -1.23
C LYS A 136 -14.11 -17.64 -1.04
N GLU A 137 -13.65 -16.70 -0.26
CA GLU A 137 -14.31 -15.42 0.01
C GLU A 137 -13.37 -14.28 -0.37
N ARG A 138 -13.79 -13.44 -1.30
CA ARG A 138 -13.03 -12.23 -1.61
C ARG A 138 -13.29 -11.18 -0.53
N PRO A 139 -12.25 -10.47 -0.04
CA PRO A 139 -12.50 -9.33 0.83
C PRO A 139 -13.35 -8.31 0.10
N VAL A 140 -14.22 -7.65 0.84
CA VAL A 140 -15.00 -6.53 0.31
C VAL A 140 -14.06 -5.37 0.03
N THR A 141 -14.19 -4.72 -1.12
CA THR A 141 -13.35 -3.58 -1.48
C THR A 141 -13.85 -2.29 -0.86
N ALA A 142 -12.96 -1.30 -0.70
CA ALA A 142 -13.33 0.04 -0.23
C ALA A 142 -14.48 0.66 -1.06
N ARG A 143 -14.44 0.50 -2.39
CA ARG A 143 -15.51 0.99 -3.27
C ARG A 143 -16.85 0.33 -3.00
N GLN A 144 -16.87 -0.98 -2.77
CA GLN A 144 -18.11 -1.68 -2.41
C GLN A 144 -18.66 -1.19 -1.07
N VAL A 145 -17.79 -0.92 -0.09
CA VAL A 145 -18.20 -0.33 1.18
C VAL A 145 -18.79 1.07 0.96
N LEU A 146 -18.11 1.92 0.22
CA LEU A 146 -18.52 3.31 0.03
C LEU A 146 -19.73 3.47 -0.89
N ASP A 147 -19.82 2.70 -1.99
CA ASP A 147 -20.84 2.90 -3.02
C ASP A 147 -22.07 2.01 -2.85
N SER A 148 -21.94 0.86 -2.17
CA SER A 148 -22.98 -0.20 -2.14
C SER A 148 -22.99 -0.96 -0.81
N TRP A 149 -22.93 -0.27 0.32
CA TRP A 149 -22.85 -0.88 1.65
C TRP A 149 -23.94 -1.92 1.91
N SER A 150 -25.18 -1.62 1.55
CA SER A 150 -26.34 -2.52 1.74
C SER A 150 -26.15 -3.89 1.08
N ASP A 151 -25.38 -3.96 -0.01
CA ASP A 151 -25.18 -5.20 -0.77
C ASP A 151 -24.09 -6.07 -0.12
N VAL A 152 -23.19 -5.47 0.64
CA VAL A 152 -22.00 -6.15 1.20
C VAL A 152 -22.01 -6.26 2.73
N GLU A 153 -22.94 -5.63 3.42
CA GLU A 153 -23.05 -5.62 4.90
C GLU A 153 -23.05 -7.04 5.48
N ALA A 154 -23.88 -7.92 4.92
CA ALA A 154 -23.99 -9.31 5.38
C ALA A 154 -22.69 -10.08 5.18
N GLN A 155 -21.99 -9.83 4.06
CA GLN A 155 -20.70 -10.43 3.76
C GLN A 155 -19.63 -9.94 4.75
N VAL A 156 -19.54 -8.65 5.00
CA VAL A 156 -18.56 -8.07 5.96
C VAL A 156 -18.75 -8.65 7.36
N LYS A 157 -19.99 -8.73 7.84
CA LYS A 157 -20.31 -9.29 9.19
C LYS A 157 -19.94 -10.77 9.34
N GLN A 158 -19.84 -11.50 8.25
CA GLN A 158 -19.50 -12.94 8.23
C GLN A 158 -18.03 -13.18 7.84
N GLN A 159 -17.31 -12.16 7.39
CA GLN A 159 -15.92 -12.29 7.02
C GLN A 159 -15.03 -12.61 8.22
N ARG A 160 -13.97 -13.38 7.95
CA ARG A 160 -12.92 -13.63 8.92
C ARG A 160 -12.12 -12.35 9.20
N ASP A 161 -11.52 -12.27 10.38
CA ASP A 161 -10.80 -11.09 10.85
C ASP A 161 -9.66 -10.65 9.90
N ASP A 162 -8.98 -11.62 9.27
CA ASP A 162 -7.92 -11.33 8.30
C ASP A 162 -8.44 -10.62 7.05
N LEU A 163 -9.62 -11.01 6.55
CA LEU A 163 -10.27 -10.36 5.41
C LEU A 163 -10.85 -9.00 5.77
N GLN A 164 -11.42 -8.86 6.99
CA GLN A 164 -11.86 -7.57 7.48
C GLN A 164 -10.69 -6.57 7.59
N ALA A 165 -9.51 -7.02 8.05
CA ALA A 165 -8.31 -6.20 8.08
C ALA A 165 -7.86 -5.74 6.68
N VAL A 166 -8.00 -6.61 5.66
CA VAL A 166 -7.72 -6.23 4.26
C VAL A 166 -8.68 -5.16 3.77
N THR A 167 -9.99 -5.33 4.00
CA THR A 167 -11.01 -4.33 3.67
C THR A 167 -10.72 -2.99 4.33
N LEU A 168 -10.34 -3.01 5.60
CA LEU A 168 -10.01 -1.82 6.38
C LEU A 168 -8.79 -1.08 5.80
N ASN A 169 -7.71 -1.79 5.49
CA ASN A 169 -6.51 -1.21 4.87
C ASN A 169 -6.81 -0.64 3.47
N ASP A 170 -7.63 -1.32 2.68
CA ASP A 170 -8.08 -0.83 1.37
C ASP A 170 -8.88 0.47 1.51
N LEU A 171 -9.76 0.54 2.51
CA LEU A 171 -10.56 1.73 2.81
C LEU A 171 -9.66 2.91 3.23
N LEU A 172 -8.73 2.71 4.15
CA LEU A 172 -7.78 3.74 4.58
C LEU A 172 -6.98 4.28 3.41
N THR A 173 -6.43 3.40 2.57
CA THR A 173 -5.65 3.81 1.39
C THR A 173 -6.52 4.56 0.37
N THR A 174 -7.78 4.17 0.20
CA THR A 174 -8.72 4.87 -0.70
C THR A 174 -9.01 6.27 -0.21
N LEU A 175 -9.27 6.44 1.07
CA LEU A 175 -9.59 7.73 1.68
C LEU A 175 -8.36 8.66 1.80
N GLU A 176 -7.13 8.12 1.80
CA GLU A 176 -5.92 8.93 1.69
C GLU A 176 -5.73 9.54 0.30
N VAL A 177 -6.15 8.83 -0.75
CA VAL A 177 -6.01 9.28 -2.15
C VAL A 177 -7.16 10.19 -2.56
N ASP A 178 -8.38 9.85 -2.16
CA ASP A 178 -9.60 10.58 -2.48
C ASP A 178 -10.51 10.65 -1.24
N ALA A 179 -10.45 11.77 -0.56
CA ALA A 179 -11.25 12.03 0.64
C ALA A 179 -12.55 12.82 0.32
N GLY A 180 -12.82 13.13 -0.93
CA GLY A 180 -14.02 13.84 -1.38
C GLY A 180 -15.24 12.91 -1.45
N LEU A 181 -15.82 12.55 -0.28
CA LEU A 181 -16.97 11.66 -0.21
C LEU A 181 -18.28 12.39 -0.55
N THR A 182 -19.16 11.71 -1.25
CA THR A 182 -20.57 12.12 -1.37
C THR A 182 -21.31 11.81 -0.08
N LEU A 183 -22.46 12.46 0.15
CA LEU A 183 -23.29 12.23 1.34
C LEU A 183 -23.67 10.74 1.51
N GLY A 184 -23.97 10.04 0.42
CA GLY A 184 -24.26 8.59 0.48
C GLY A 184 -23.05 7.77 0.90
N GLN A 185 -21.85 8.12 0.42
CA GLN A 185 -20.61 7.44 0.82
C GLN A 185 -20.21 7.74 2.28
N GLU A 186 -20.49 8.96 2.78
CA GLU A 186 -20.32 9.29 4.20
C GLU A 186 -21.22 8.39 5.08
N GLN A 187 -22.50 8.26 4.73
CA GLN A 187 -23.44 7.40 5.44
C GLN A 187 -23.01 5.93 5.42
N ASN A 188 -22.56 5.44 4.26
CA ASN A 188 -22.08 4.08 4.12
C ASN A 188 -20.79 3.83 4.93
N LEU A 189 -19.87 4.78 4.98
CA LEU A 189 -18.67 4.73 5.81
C LEU A 189 -19.02 4.60 7.30
N VAL A 190 -19.93 5.43 7.79
CA VAL A 190 -20.36 5.39 9.19
C VAL A 190 -21.06 4.07 9.51
N ALA A 191 -21.95 3.59 8.64
CA ALA A 191 -22.60 2.29 8.79
C ALA A 191 -21.62 1.12 8.80
N TYR A 192 -20.56 1.18 7.98
CA TYR A 192 -19.48 0.20 8.01
C TYR A 192 -18.71 0.24 9.34
N ILE A 193 -18.35 1.43 9.82
CA ILE A 193 -17.68 1.59 11.12
C ILE A 193 -18.55 0.99 12.23
N ASP A 194 -19.86 1.24 12.21
CA ASP A 194 -20.78 0.73 13.24
C ASP A 194 -20.87 -0.82 13.21
N ALA A 195 -20.82 -1.43 12.05
CA ALA A 195 -20.90 -2.86 11.88
C ALA A 195 -19.63 -3.63 12.32
N LEU A 196 -18.50 -2.96 12.51
CA LEU A 196 -17.23 -3.59 12.86
C LEU A 196 -17.17 -4.05 14.33
N PRO A 197 -16.43 -5.14 14.63
CA PRO A 197 -16.03 -5.49 15.98
C PRO A 197 -15.28 -4.33 16.67
N ARG A 198 -15.46 -4.21 17.99
CA ARG A 198 -14.96 -3.08 18.79
C ARG A 198 -13.48 -2.76 18.56
N ASP A 199 -12.64 -3.77 18.53
CA ASP A 199 -11.19 -3.59 18.38
C ASP A 199 -10.81 -3.02 16.99
N LEU A 200 -11.47 -3.50 15.94
CA LEU A 200 -11.28 -3.01 14.58
C LEU A 200 -11.88 -1.61 14.38
N LYS A 201 -13.07 -1.36 14.96
CA LYS A 201 -13.73 -0.05 14.98
C LYS A 201 -12.80 1.01 15.55
N PHE A 202 -12.22 0.73 16.71
CA PHE A 202 -11.28 1.61 17.39
C PHE A 202 -10.04 1.94 16.53
N GLY A 203 -9.39 0.92 16.01
CA GLY A 203 -8.21 1.07 15.15
C GLY A 203 -8.51 1.90 13.89
N LEU A 204 -9.65 1.64 13.26
CA LEU A 204 -10.09 2.37 12.07
C LEU A 204 -10.37 3.84 12.37
N VAL A 205 -11.18 4.15 13.35
CA VAL A 205 -11.53 5.54 13.71
C VAL A 205 -10.27 6.33 14.05
N LYS A 206 -9.36 5.75 14.84
CA LYS A 206 -8.08 6.38 15.17
C LYS A 206 -7.21 6.67 13.94
N ALA A 207 -7.24 5.80 12.93
CA ALA A 207 -6.51 6.01 11.68
C ALA A 207 -7.17 7.07 10.81
N LEU A 208 -8.51 7.06 10.71
CA LEU A 208 -9.29 8.01 9.91
C LEU A 208 -9.20 9.44 10.44
N LEU A 209 -9.16 9.63 11.76
CA LEU A 209 -9.03 10.95 12.39
C LEU A 209 -7.68 11.63 12.08
N LYS A 210 -6.70 10.93 11.53
CA LYS A 210 -5.46 11.54 11.04
C LYS A 210 -5.63 12.28 9.71
N ASN A 211 -6.68 11.96 8.95
CA ASN A 211 -7.03 12.67 7.73
C ASN A 211 -8.02 13.79 8.06
N PRO A 212 -7.64 15.10 7.91
CA PRO A 212 -8.48 16.22 8.31
C PRO A 212 -9.86 16.25 7.63
N GLN A 213 -9.93 15.86 6.36
CA GLN A 213 -11.18 15.86 5.60
C GLN A 213 -12.14 14.78 6.10
N VAL A 214 -11.63 13.59 6.39
CA VAL A 214 -12.44 12.50 6.95
C VAL A 214 -12.80 12.78 8.39
N ALA A 215 -11.92 13.39 9.17
CA ALA A 215 -12.19 13.81 10.54
C ALA A 215 -13.36 14.80 10.60
N GLU A 216 -13.42 15.78 9.67
CA GLU A 216 -14.54 16.72 9.58
C GLU A 216 -15.89 16.00 9.30
N ILE A 217 -15.86 14.96 8.47
CA ILE A 217 -17.05 14.14 8.18
C ILE A 217 -17.49 13.38 9.44
N LEU A 218 -16.56 12.73 10.13
CA LEU A 218 -16.87 11.91 11.31
C LEU A 218 -17.29 12.73 12.54
N CYS A 219 -16.93 14.00 12.59
CA CYS A 219 -17.33 14.93 13.67
C CYS A 219 -18.64 15.69 13.39
N LYS A 220 -19.44 15.29 12.39
CA LYS A 220 -20.76 15.84 12.16
C LYS A 220 -21.74 15.34 13.24
N ASP A 221 -22.61 16.20 13.74
CA ASP A 221 -23.59 15.92 14.80
C ASP A 221 -24.44 14.65 14.54
N ASP A 222 -24.71 14.36 13.27
CA ASP A 222 -25.50 13.18 12.85
C ASP A 222 -24.78 11.84 13.11
N TYR A 223 -23.46 11.85 13.33
CA TYR A 223 -22.62 10.65 13.49
C TYR A 223 -21.99 10.54 14.89
N ASP A 224 -22.25 11.52 15.76
CA ASP A 224 -21.66 11.64 17.09
C ASP A 224 -21.82 10.38 17.96
N ALA A 225 -22.97 9.71 17.91
CA ALA A 225 -23.25 8.57 18.78
C ALA A 225 -22.29 7.39 18.54
N VAL A 226 -21.99 7.07 17.28
CA VAL A 226 -21.10 5.95 16.90
C VAL A 226 -19.64 6.29 17.21
N ILE A 227 -19.27 7.55 16.99
CA ILE A 227 -17.90 8.03 17.16
C ILE A 227 -17.57 8.29 18.63
N LEU A 228 -18.48 8.92 19.38
CA LEU A 228 -18.32 9.18 20.81
C LEU A 228 -18.17 7.89 21.62
N GLU A 229 -18.99 6.87 21.37
CA GLU A 229 -18.85 5.57 22.04
C GLU A 229 -17.45 4.96 21.80
N THR A 230 -16.91 5.15 20.60
CA THR A 230 -15.57 4.68 20.24
C THR A 230 -14.48 5.52 20.91
N ILE A 231 -14.63 6.87 20.94
CA ILE A 231 -13.66 7.79 21.55
C ILE A 231 -13.67 7.69 23.08
N GLU A 232 -14.84 7.56 23.72
CA GLU A 232 -14.93 7.34 25.18
C GLU A 232 -14.28 6.03 25.62
N GLY A 233 -14.36 4.99 24.78
CA GLY A 233 -13.59 3.76 24.97
C GLY A 233 -12.08 4.01 25.00
N ILE A 234 -11.57 4.91 24.13
CA ILE A 234 -10.16 5.34 24.06
C ILE A 234 -9.72 6.00 25.37
N SER A 235 -10.53 6.91 25.92
CA SER A 235 -10.16 7.67 27.11
C SER A 235 -10.10 6.82 28.37
N ARG A 236 -10.87 5.71 28.44
CA ARG A 236 -10.88 4.78 29.57
C ARG A 236 -9.72 3.81 29.60
N GLU A 237 -9.14 3.45 28.44
CA GLU A 237 -7.97 2.58 28.36
C GLU A 237 -6.63 3.32 28.52
N ALA A 238 -6.64 4.65 28.38
CA ALA A 238 -5.45 5.50 28.57
C ALA A 238 -5.31 6.04 30.02
N SER A 239 -6.22 5.69 30.91
CA SER A 239 -6.25 6.06 32.34
C SER A 239 -5.97 4.87 33.23
#